data_74a1e42e05b7a6e462759220e4c838b6
#
_entry.id   74a1e42e05b7a6e462759220e4c838b6
#
_cell.length_a   1.000
_cell.length_b   1.000
_cell.length_c   1.000
_cell.angle_alpha   90.00
_cell.angle_beta   90.00
_cell.angle_gamma   90.00
#
_symmetry.space_group_name_H-M   'P 1'
#
loop_
_entity.id
_entity.type
_entity.pdbx_description
1 polymer ?
#
loop_
_entity_poly.entity_id
_entity_poly.type
_entity_poly.pdbx_seq_one_letter_code
_entity_poly.pdbx_strand_id
1 'polypeptide(L)'
;MLDLKSFYEGDDQITERKKRLFWSLQVLEQFYGRQNGLLSVPTDIWQPRYSSRDGGQLELNPKAPPLPRDELGCTSPNEPGIWNTSVHLAWVWNQVRKYVSNCSHNILKEPWRHDSMYAKVLSDFMETENMIPMCHRYDSAKFYKRNVEELRRNRDYWAPWLKEQFMYHAIPTVLNHPFLYIVGAQHNPNLAIPNTFWKRSSELALLHATWIVRMIDMVVEKEVPLADPFFGYAAAIAATVHLYYCCSAAPRLKHKSNTDFAKCRRFLKGFISSSAACGALVSSPLCLTHERLGSQTNTSRS
;
A
#
# COMPACT_ATOMS: atom_id res chain seq x y z
N MET A 1 24.87 -9.26 14.49
CA MET A 1 23.89 -10.27 14.11
C MET A 1 23.01 -10.51 15.33
N LEU A 2 21.76 -10.07 15.35
CA LEU A 2 20.85 -10.30 16.47
C LEU A 2 20.47 -11.77 16.46
N ASP A 3 20.86 -12.49 17.50
CA ASP A 3 20.52 -13.90 17.65
C ASP A 3 19.03 -14.04 17.98
N LEU A 4 18.23 -14.48 17.02
CA LEU A 4 16.80 -14.66 17.16
C LEU A 4 16.44 -15.68 18.26
N LYS A 5 17.33 -16.60 18.62
CA LYS A 5 17.09 -17.58 19.69
C LYS A 5 17.05 -16.90 21.07
N SER A 6 17.85 -15.84 21.28
CA SER A 6 17.86 -15.10 22.55
C SER A 6 16.59 -14.29 22.82
N PHE A 7 15.71 -14.15 21.82
CA PHE A 7 14.43 -13.44 21.98
C PHE A 7 13.33 -14.29 22.63
N TYR A 8 13.56 -15.60 22.76
CA TYR A 8 12.54 -16.54 23.28
C TYR A 8 12.83 -17.02 24.70
N GLU A 9 13.97 -16.62 25.28
CA GLU A 9 14.37 -17.00 26.64
C GLU A 9 14.40 -15.74 27.53
N GLY A 10 13.40 -15.52 28.37
CA GLY A 10 13.38 -14.43 29.33
C GLY A 10 12.01 -14.05 29.85
N ASP A 11 11.96 -13.08 30.75
CA ASP A 11 10.73 -12.48 31.28
C ASP A 11 9.77 -12.08 30.16
N ASP A 12 8.52 -12.57 30.21
CA ASP A 12 7.53 -12.44 29.15
C ASP A 12 7.28 -10.99 28.69
N GLN A 13 7.33 -10.02 29.60
CA GLN A 13 7.14 -8.61 29.26
C GLN A 13 8.32 -8.01 28.48
N ILE A 14 9.54 -8.34 28.87
CA ILE A 14 10.76 -7.87 28.17
C ILE A 14 10.83 -8.51 26.80
N THR A 15 10.50 -9.77 26.70
CA THR A 15 10.46 -10.54 25.44
C THR A 15 9.43 -9.96 24.47
N GLU A 16 8.21 -9.63 24.94
CA GLU A 16 7.18 -8.98 24.12
C GLU A 16 7.60 -7.59 23.63
N ARG A 17 8.21 -6.75 24.47
CA ARG A 17 8.74 -5.42 24.06
C ARG A 17 9.83 -5.57 22.99
N LYS A 18 10.73 -6.53 23.13
CA LYS A 18 11.78 -6.83 22.14
C LYS A 18 11.16 -7.27 20.82
N LYS A 19 10.16 -8.17 20.82
CA LYS A 19 9.44 -8.62 19.63
C LYS A 19 8.78 -7.43 18.91
N ARG A 20 8.07 -6.57 19.65
CA ARG A 20 7.43 -5.38 19.07
C ARG A 20 8.44 -4.43 18.42
N LEU A 21 9.55 -4.17 19.10
CA LEU A 21 10.62 -3.32 18.56
C LEU A 21 11.20 -3.94 17.29
N PHE A 22 11.51 -5.23 17.31
CA PHE A 22 12.03 -5.95 16.16
C PHE A 22 11.08 -5.84 14.95
N TRP A 23 9.79 -6.15 15.15
CA TRP A 23 8.80 -6.09 14.07
C TRP A 23 8.55 -4.67 13.57
N SER A 24 8.58 -3.68 14.45
CA SER A 24 8.48 -2.27 14.04
C SER A 24 9.66 -1.86 13.16
N LEU A 25 10.88 -2.25 13.54
CA LEU A 25 12.08 -2.00 12.72
C LEU A 25 12.03 -2.75 11.39
N GLN A 26 11.55 -4.00 11.40
CA GLN A 26 11.36 -4.77 10.17
C GLN A 26 10.35 -4.11 9.23
N VAL A 27 9.21 -3.65 9.74
CA VAL A 27 8.21 -2.95 8.93
C VAL A 27 8.82 -1.67 8.34
N LEU A 28 9.58 -0.88 9.12
CA LEU A 28 10.26 0.31 8.61
C LEU A 28 11.26 -0.03 7.51
N GLU A 29 12.05 -1.09 7.69
CA GLU A 29 13.00 -1.57 6.67
C GLU A 29 12.28 -2.01 5.39
N GLN A 30 11.15 -2.74 5.50
CA GLN A 30 10.36 -3.18 4.35
C GLN A 30 9.82 -1.99 3.53
N PHE A 31 9.44 -0.90 4.20
CA PHE A 31 8.90 0.28 3.53
C PHE A 31 9.97 1.22 3.00
N TYR A 32 11.01 1.49 3.77
CA TYR A 32 11.92 2.61 3.55
C TYR A 32 13.39 2.21 3.42
N GLY A 33 13.74 0.98 3.81
CA GLY A 33 15.10 0.46 3.72
C GLY A 33 15.63 0.40 2.29
N ARG A 34 16.95 0.45 2.15
CA ARG A 34 17.61 0.18 0.87
C ARG A 34 17.45 -1.31 0.53
N GLN A 35 17.44 -1.65 -0.76
CA GLN A 35 17.23 -3.03 -1.22
C GLN A 35 18.28 -4.02 -0.71
N ASN A 36 19.48 -3.53 -0.38
CA ASN A 36 20.55 -4.27 0.27
C ASN A 36 20.72 -3.85 1.73
N GLY A 37 19.60 -3.64 2.44
CA GLY A 37 19.57 -3.04 3.78
C GLY A 37 20.36 -3.78 4.83
N LEU A 38 20.65 -3.08 5.93
CA LEU A 38 21.44 -3.55 7.08
C LEU A 38 20.80 -4.73 7.83
N LEU A 39 19.49 -4.94 7.66
CA LEU A 39 18.71 -6.00 8.30
C LEU A 39 18.29 -7.08 7.30
N SER A 40 19.21 -7.51 6.41
CA SER A 40 18.92 -8.66 5.55
C SER A 40 18.76 -9.90 6.42
N VAL A 41 17.53 -10.22 6.77
CA VAL A 41 17.19 -11.53 7.31
C VAL A 41 17.24 -12.53 6.15
N PRO A 42 17.92 -13.68 6.28
CA PRO A 42 17.98 -14.68 5.23
C PRO A 42 16.56 -15.05 4.78
N THR A 43 16.30 -14.98 3.48
CA THR A 43 14.98 -15.18 2.87
C THR A 43 14.42 -16.60 3.08
N ASP A 44 15.26 -17.55 3.39
CA ASP A 44 14.93 -18.97 3.54
C ASP A 44 14.27 -19.31 4.89
N ILE A 45 14.35 -18.39 5.85
CA ILE A 45 13.79 -18.56 7.22
C ILE A 45 12.46 -17.79 7.38
N TRP A 46 12.03 -17.07 6.35
CA TRP A 46 11.04 -16.01 6.46
C TRP A 46 9.66 -16.32 5.88
N GLN A 47 8.85 -16.93 6.69
CA GLN A 47 7.44 -16.54 6.76
C GLN A 47 7.28 -15.71 8.04
N PRO A 48 6.78 -14.46 7.96
CA PRO A 48 6.59 -13.66 9.14
C PRO A 48 5.53 -14.33 10.03
N ARG A 49 5.97 -15.09 11.00
CA ARG A 49 5.10 -15.65 12.03
C ARG A 49 5.08 -14.71 13.21
N TYR A 50 4.32 -13.64 13.10
CA TYR A 50 3.87 -12.90 14.26
C TYR A 50 2.69 -13.67 14.87
N SER A 51 2.98 -14.81 15.54
CA SER A 51 2.00 -15.43 16.40
C SER A 51 2.23 -14.88 17.80
N SER A 52 1.39 -14.00 18.28
CA SER A 52 1.19 -13.93 19.71
C SER A 52 0.58 -15.29 20.10
N ARG A 53 1.26 -16.06 20.93
CA ARG A 53 0.74 -17.33 21.50
C ARG A 53 -0.55 -17.13 22.28
N ASP A 54 -0.72 -15.95 22.81
CA ASP A 54 -1.96 -15.50 23.38
C ASP A 54 -2.63 -14.70 22.28
N GLY A 55 -3.78 -15.13 21.82
CA GLY A 55 -4.71 -14.32 21.03
C GLY A 55 -5.05 -13.01 21.76
N GLY A 56 -4.14 -12.59 22.63
CA GLY A 56 -4.08 -11.35 23.33
C GLY A 56 -4.13 -10.24 22.29
N GLN A 57 -5.29 -9.63 22.19
CA GLN A 57 -5.38 -8.24 21.82
C GLN A 57 -4.12 -7.59 22.37
N LEU A 58 -3.34 -6.95 21.51
CA LEU A 58 -2.33 -6.03 21.97
C LEU A 58 -3.07 -4.97 22.79
N GLU A 59 -3.26 -5.20 24.06
CA GLU A 59 -3.65 -4.19 25.03
C GLU A 59 -2.47 -3.24 25.17
N LEU A 60 -2.29 -2.42 24.11
CA LEU A 60 -1.33 -1.32 24.11
C LEU A 60 -1.66 -0.30 25.21
N ASN A 61 -2.86 -0.37 25.72
CA ASN A 61 -3.29 0.46 26.84
C ASN A 61 -4.41 -0.27 27.60
N PRO A 62 -4.15 -0.75 28.83
CA PRO A 62 -5.19 -1.37 29.66
C PRO A 62 -6.33 -0.42 30.04
N LYS A 63 -6.19 0.89 29.73
CA LYS A 63 -7.21 1.92 29.90
C LYS A 63 -7.95 2.29 28.62
N ALA A 64 -7.53 1.75 27.45
CA ALA A 64 -8.30 1.93 26.25
C ALA A 64 -9.63 1.17 26.39
N PRO A 65 -10.79 1.81 26.18
CA PRO A 65 -12.05 1.09 26.17
C PRO A 65 -11.94 -0.03 25.14
N PRO A 66 -12.39 -1.26 25.46
CA PRO A 66 -12.39 -2.34 24.49
C PRO A 66 -13.10 -1.84 23.24
N LEU A 67 -12.50 -2.13 22.07
CA LEU A 67 -13.23 -1.98 20.81
C LEU A 67 -14.58 -2.64 21.01
N PRO A 68 -15.71 -2.00 20.59
CA PRO A 68 -17.02 -2.59 20.76
C PRO A 68 -17.01 -3.99 20.13
N ARG A 69 -16.81 -5.01 20.96
CA ARG A 69 -16.66 -6.41 20.54
C ARG A 69 -17.89 -6.88 19.79
N ASP A 70 -19.04 -6.34 20.14
CA ASP A 70 -20.33 -6.80 19.68
C ASP A 70 -20.70 -6.30 18.27
N GLU A 71 -20.10 -5.20 17.79
CA GLU A 71 -20.40 -4.69 16.44
C GLU A 71 -19.47 -5.19 15.34
N LEU A 72 -18.26 -5.64 15.68
CA LEU A 72 -17.24 -6.06 14.71
C LEU A 72 -17.14 -7.58 14.54
N GLY A 73 -17.81 -8.38 15.37
CA GLY A 73 -17.85 -9.82 15.21
C GLY A 73 -16.50 -10.56 15.40
N CYS A 74 -15.45 -9.84 15.81
CA CYS A 74 -14.13 -10.41 16.08
C CYS A 74 -14.05 -10.97 17.48
N THR A 75 -14.63 -12.13 17.70
CA THR A 75 -14.69 -12.77 19.02
C THR A 75 -13.81 -14.01 19.13
N SER A 76 -13.12 -14.40 18.07
CA SER A 76 -12.23 -15.56 18.14
C SER A 76 -10.90 -15.18 18.78
N PRO A 77 -10.53 -15.76 19.94
CA PRO A 77 -9.23 -15.52 20.58
C PRO A 77 -8.02 -15.99 19.72
N ASN A 78 -8.30 -16.72 18.64
CA ASN A 78 -7.27 -17.27 17.74
C ASN A 78 -7.11 -16.48 16.44
N GLU A 79 -7.88 -15.41 16.20
CA GLU A 79 -7.74 -14.63 14.99
C GLU A 79 -6.53 -13.69 15.07
N PRO A 80 -5.71 -13.63 14.00
CA PRO A 80 -4.58 -12.72 13.97
C PRO A 80 -5.05 -11.27 14.02
N GLY A 81 -4.44 -10.47 14.90
CA GLY A 81 -4.75 -9.06 15.01
C GLY A 81 -4.31 -8.26 13.76
N ILE A 82 -4.82 -7.04 13.64
CA ILE A 82 -4.54 -6.12 12.52
C ILE A 82 -3.03 -5.94 12.26
N TRP A 83 -2.20 -5.98 13.29
CA TRP A 83 -0.75 -5.87 13.16
C TRP A 83 -0.11 -7.04 12.43
N ASN A 84 -0.62 -8.26 12.61
CA ASN A 84 -0.09 -9.43 11.91
C ASN A 84 -0.29 -9.30 10.40
N THR A 85 -1.47 -8.91 9.97
CA THR A 85 -1.77 -8.66 8.55
C THR A 85 -0.91 -7.52 8.00
N SER A 86 -0.74 -6.45 8.78
CA SER A 86 0.12 -5.31 8.40
C SER A 86 1.57 -5.73 8.18
N VAL A 87 2.13 -6.63 9.00
CA VAL A 87 3.49 -7.17 8.83
C VAL A 87 3.61 -7.99 7.55
N HIS A 88 2.62 -8.84 7.25
CA HIS A 88 2.61 -9.65 6.03
C HIS A 88 2.51 -8.78 4.78
N LEU A 89 1.61 -7.79 4.77
CA LEU A 89 1.49 -6.85 3.67
C LEU A 89 2.77 -6.01 3.48
N ALA A 90 3.44 -5.62 4.57
CA ALA A 90 4.72 -4.93 4.48
C ALA A 90 5.79 -5.79 3.81
N TRP A 91 5.83 -7.10 4.12
CA TRP A 91 6.71 -8.03 3.44
C TRP A 91 6.39 -8.15 1.94
N VAL A 92 5.12 -8.32 1.58
CA VAL A 92 4.70 -8.33 0.16
C VAL A 92 5.08 -7.03 -0.52
N TRP A 93 4.88 -5.88 0.14
CA TRP A 93 5.29 -4.57 -0.36
C TRP A 93 6.79 -4.51 -0.68
N ASN A 94 7.65 -5.08 0.16
CA ASN A 94 9.08 -5.17 -0.12
C ASN A 94 9.37 -6.02 -1.37
N GLN A 95 8.65 -7.12 -1.58
CA GLN A 95 8.80 -7.91 -2.81
C GLN A 95 8.36 -7.10 -4.05
N VAL A 96 7.31 -6.29 -3.95
CA VAL A 96 6.90 -5.33 -4.99
C VAL A 96 8.01 -4.33 -5.28
N ARG A 97 8.65 -3.76 -4.25
CA ARG A 97 9.78 -2.83 -4.41
C ARG A 97 10.96 -3.49 -5.16
N LYS A 98 11.28 -4.73 -4.79
CA LYS A 98 12.32 -5.52 -5.50
C LYS A 98 11.92 -5.78 -6.95
N TYR A 99 10.67 -6.11 -7.20
CA TYR A 99 10.15 -6.30 -8.55
C TYR A 99 10.32 -5.04 -9.40
N VAL A 100 9.90 -3.87 -8.89
CA VAL A 100 10.06 -2.58 -9.58
C VAL A 100 11.52 -2.27 -9.88
N SER A 101 12.42 -2.53 -8.93
CA SER A 101 13.85 -2.34 -9.14
C SER A 101 14.41 -3.26 -10.22
N ASN A 102 13.99 -4.51 -10.24
CA ASN A 102 14.41 -5.44 -11.31
C ASN A 102 13.90 -4.97 -12.68
N CYS A 103 12.68 -4.40 -12.73
CA CYS A 103 12.17 -3.79 -13.95
C CYS A 103 13.06 -2.61 -14.41
N SER A 104 13.47 -1.75 -13.49
CA SER A 104 14.30 -0.58 -13.81
C SER A 104 15.72 -0.94 -14.29
N HIS A 105 16.22 -2.12 -13.90
CA HIS A 105 17.52 -2.65 -14.35
C HIS A 105 17.43 -3.58 -15.57
N ASN A 106 16.30 -3.61 -16.28
CA ASN A 106 16.04 -4.49 -17.42
C ASN A 106 16.18 -6.01 -17.14
N ILE A 107 15.97 -6.41 -15.90
CA ILE A 107 15.95 -7.82 -15.47
C ILE A 107 14.52 -8.37 -15.55
N LEU A 108 13.68 -7.77 -16.38
CA LEU A 108 12.26 -8.12 -16.48
C LEU A 108 12.14 -9.44 -17.26
N LYS A 109 11.94 -10.53 -16.53
CA LYS A 109 11.43 -11.76 -17.14
C LYS A 109 9.95 -11.54 -17.44
N GLU A 110 9.47 -12.10 -18.53
CA GLU A 110 8.07 -12.06 -18.98
C GLU A 110 7.09 -12.20 -17.80
N PRO A 111 6.41 -11.12 -17.36
CA PRO A 111 5.60 -11.14 -16.14
C PRO A 111 4.38 -12.08 -16.21
N TRP A 112 3.92 -12.41 -17.41
CA TRP A 112 2.81 -13.36 -17.64
C TRP A 112 3.18 -14.83 -17.44
N ARG A 113 4.46 -15.14 -17.24
CA ARG A 113 4.89 -16.52 -16.96
C ARG A 113 4.63 -16.88 -15.50
N HIS A 114 4.28 -18.14 -15.28
CA HIS A 114 4.01 -18.69 -13.94
C HIS A 114 5.24 -18.71 -13.02
N ASP A 115 6.46 -18.77 -13.58
CA ASP A 115 7.73 -18.76 -12.86
C ASP A 115 8.33 -17.36 -12.67
N SER A 116 7.60 -16.32 -13.10
CA SER A 116 8.04 -14.92 -12.98
C SER A 116 7.97 -14.41 -11.54
N MET A 117 8.77 -13.39 -11.24
CA MET A 117 8.69 -12.69 -9.98
C MET A 117 7.31 -12.03 -9.77
N TYR A 118 6.69 -11.55 -10.85
CA TYR A 118 5.33 -11.02 -10.83
C TYR A 118 4.33 -12.07 -10.30
N ALA A 119 4.37 -13.28 -10.86
CA ALA A 119 3.48 -14.36 -10.46
C ALA A 119 3.67 -14.77 -8.98
N LYS A 120 4.93 -14.81 -8.51
CA LYS A 120 5.25 -15.10 -7.11
C LYS A 120 4.69 -14.03 -6.17
N VAL A 121 4.96 -12.75 -6.46
CA VAL A 121 4.48 -11.64 -5.62
C VAL A 121 2.95 -11.58 -5.60
N LEU A 122 2.31 -11.86 -6.75
CA LEU A 122 0.84 -11.94 -6.81
C LEU A 122 0.30 -13.09 -5.97
N SER A 123 0.96 -14.26 -5.99
CA SER A 123 0.58 -15.40 -5.16
C SER A 123 0.70 -15.07 -3.66
N ASP A 124 1.82 -14.48 -3.25
CA ASP A 124 2.06 -14.07 -1.86
C ASP A 124 1.02 -13.01 -1.39
N PHE A 125 0.63 -12.12 -2.28
CA PHE A 125 -0.42 -11.13 -2.02
C PHE A 125 -1.78 -11.81 -1.81
N MET A 126 -2.17 -12.75 -2.68
CA MET A 126 -3.42 -13.49 -2.58
C MET A 126 -3.47 -14.36 -1.31
N GLU A 127 -2.35 -14.96 -0.93
CA GLU A 127 -2.24 -15.70 0.32
C GLU A 127 -2.46 -14.78 1.52
N THR A 128 -1.83 -13.61 1.52
CA THR A 128 -2.03 -12.60 2.57
C THR A 128 -3.48 -12.13 2.64
N GLU A 129 -4.13 -11.91 1.49
CA GLU A 129 -5.55 -11.53 1.40
C GLU A 129 -6.44 -12.59 2.08
N ASN A 130 -6.17 -13.87 1.85
CA ASN A 130 -6.92 -14.96 2.47
C ASN A 130 -6.73 -15.01 4.01
N MET A 131 -5.59 -14.54 4.51
CA MET A 131 -5.30 -14.48 5.95
C MET A 131 -5.93 -13.28 6.65
N ILE A 132 -6.43 -12.28 5.92
CA ILE A 132 -7.10 -11.11 6.52
C ILE A 132 -8.40 -11.56 7.18
N PRO A 133 -8.54 -11.42 8.53
CA PRO A 133 -9.77 -11.74 9.23
C PRO A 133 -10.97 -10.98 8.68
N MET A 134 -12.13 -11.60 8.68
CA MET A 134 -13.35 -11.00 8.14
C MET A 134 -13.66 -9.64 8.77
N CYS A 135 -13.43 -9.47 10.07
CA CYS A 135 -13.66 -8.23 10.81
C CYS A 135 -12.77 -7.06 10.35
N HIS A 136 -11.59 -7.33 9.82
CA HIS A 136 -10.67 -6.31 9.31
C HIS A 136 -10.91 -5.97 7.83
N ARG A 137 -11.75 -6.74 7.13
CA ARG A 137 -12.10 -6.43 5.75
C ARG A 137 -12.93 -5.16 5.65
N TYR A 138 -12.81 -4.43 4.54
CA TYR A 138 -13.43 -3.14 4.32
C TYR A 138 -14.94 -3.12 4.62
N ASP A 139 -15.67 -4.11 4.10
CA ASP A 139 -17.13 -4.19 4.27
C ASP A 139 -17.57 -4.45 5.71
N SER A 140 -16.79 -5.24 6.46
CA SER A 140 -17.09 -5.57 7.86
C SER A 140 -16.69 -4.46 8.82
N ALA A 141 -15.54 -3.81 8.59
CA ALA A 141 -15.05 -2.70 9.39
C ALA A 141 -15.95 -1.46 9.29
N LYS A 142 -16.64 -1.29 8.16
CA LYS A 142 -17.61 -0.20 7.91
C LYS A 142 -17.04 1.19 8.22
N PHE A 143 -15.79 1.43 7.84
CA PHE A 143 -15.09 2.70 8.10
C PHE A 143 -15.91 3.92 7.63
N TYR A 144 -16.59 3.81 6.50
CA TYR A 144 -17.44 4.86 5.94
C TYR A 144 -18.60 5.28 6.88
N LYS A 145 -19.04 4.41 7.81
CA LYS A 145 -20.10 4.71 8.80
C LYS A 145 -19.55 5.30 10.11
N ARG A 146 -18.24 5.24 10.34
CA ARG A 146 -17.64 5.71 11.59
C ARG A 146 -17.60 7.22 11.65
N ASN A 147 -17.86 7.77 12.83
CA ASN A 147 -17.75 9.21 13.06
C ASN A 147 -16.31 9.60 13.45
N VAL A 148 -16.00 10.90 13.33
CA VAL A 148 -14.66 11.43 13.59
C VAL A 148 -14.19 11.15 15.02
N GLU A 149 -15.10 11.27 15.99
CA GLU A 149 -14.79 11.08 17.41
C GLU A 149 -14.42 9.62 17.74
N GLU A 150 -15.14 8.67 17.13
CA GLU A 150 -14.86 7.25 17.24
C GLU A 150 -13.51 6.91 16.62
N LEU A 151 -13.18 7.48 15.45
CA LEU A 151 -11.89 7.27 14.79
C LEU A 151 -10.73 7.83 15.62
N ARG A 152 -10.89 8.99 16.23
CA ARG A 152 -9.89 9.58 17.12
C ARG A 152 -9.68 8.76 18.39
N ARG A 153 -10.77 8.30 19.01
CA ARG A 153 -10.72 7.49 20.23
C ARG A 153 -10.04 6.14 20.01
N ASN A 154 -10.29 5.49 18.87
CA ASN A 154 -9.77 4.17 18.53
C ASN A 154 -8.64 4.26 17.49
N ARG A 155 -7.80 5.29 17.56
CA ARG A 155 -6.73 5.55 16.60
C ARG A 155 -5.76 4.37 16.47
N ASP A 156 -5.48 3.67 17.57
CA ASP A 156 -4.55 2.53 17.61
C ASP A 156 -5.01 1.35 16.74
N TYR A 157 -6.30 1.25 16.51
CA TYR A 157 -6.88 0.30 15.55
C TYR A 157 -6.99 0.90 14.14
N TRP A 158 -7.51 2.12 14.01
CA TRP A 158 -7.85 2.69 12.71
C TRP A 158 -6.61 3.13 11.90
N ALA A 159 -5.53 3.54 12.56
CA ALA A 159 -4.31 3.91 11.85
C ALA A 159 -3.65 2.72 11.12
N PRO A 160 -3.39 1.56 11.77
CA PRO A 160 -2.89 0.38 11.07
C PRO A 160 -3.92 -0.17 10.07
N TRP A 161 -5.22 -0.13 10.36
CA TRP A 161 -6.25 -0.56 9.42
C TRP A 161 -6.23 0.27 8.14
N LEU A 162 -6.16 1.59 8.23
CA LEU A 162 -6.04 2.47 7.07
C LEU A 162 -4.77 2.15 6.27
N LYS A 163 -3.63 1.97 6.94
CA LYS A 163 -2.38 1.60 6.28
C LYS A 163 -2.51 0.28 5.52
N GLU A 164 -3.15 -0.71 6.13
CA GLU A 164 -3.45 -1.99 5.50
C GLU A 164 -4.31 -1.83 4.25
N GLN A 165 -5.40 -1.06 4.31
CA GLN A 165 -6.27 -0.83 3.16
C GLN A 165 -5.54 -0.10 2.02
N PHE A 166 -4.73 0.89 2.33
CA PHE A 166 -3.91 1.56 1.31
C PHE A 166 -2.87 0.61 0.70
N MET A 167 -2.21 -0.24 1.50
CA MET A 167 -1.27 -1.25 1.00
C MET A 167 -1.97 -2.28 0.12
N TYR A 168 -3.12 -2.76 0.54
CA TYR A 168 -3.94 -3.72 -0.20
C TYR A 168 -4.21 -3.23 -1.62
N HIS A 169 -4.45 -1.93 -1.80
CA HIS A 169 -4.68 -1.37 -3.13
C HIS A 169 -3.38 -0.90 -3.81
N ALA A 170 -2.37 -0.44 -3.09
CA ALA A 170 -1.12 0.01 -3.68
C ALA A 170 -0.31 -1.15 -4.31
N ILE A 171 -0.29 -2.32 -3.68
CA ILE A 171 0.42 -3.51 -4.18
C ILE A 171 -0.03 -3.87 -5.60
N PRO A 172 -1.32 -4.16 -5.87
CA PRO A 172 -1.76 -4.48 -7.23
C PRO A 172 -1.62 -3.29 -8.20
N THR A 173 -1.77 -2.06 -7.71
CA THR A 173 -1.58 -0.86 -8.54
C THR A 173 -0.17 -0.77 -9.08
N VAL A 174 0.84 -1.03 -8.24
CA VAL A 174 2.25 -1.01 -8.65
C VAL A 174 2.59 -2.19 -9.56
N LEU A 175 2.20 -3.42 -9.17
CA LEU A 175 2.49 -4.63 -9.96
C LEU A 175 1.94 -4.53 -11.37
N ASN A 176 0.80 -3.87 -11.55
CA ASN A 176 0.09 -3.74 -12.82
C ASN A 176 0.25 -2.37 -13.47
N HIS A 177 1.22 -1.56 -13.00
CA HIS A 177 1.36 -0.16 -13.43
C HIS A 177 1.72 -0.07 -14.93
N PRO A 178 0.96 0.65 -15.77
CA PRO A 178 1.19 0.72 -17.21
C PRO A 178 2.61 1.16 -17.58
N PHE A 179 3.18 2.12 -16.84
CA PHE A 179 4.52 2.63 -17.13
C PHE A 179 5.64 1.61 -16.93
N LEU A 180 5.49 0.61 -16.05
CA LEU A 180 6.49 -0.45 -15.91
C LEU A 180 6.65 -1.24 -17.22
N TYR A 181 5.55 -1.53 -17.89
CA TYR A 181 5.52 -2.31 -19.11
C TYR A 181 5.87 -1.47 -20.34
N ILE A 182 5.46 -0.19 -20.38
CA ILE A 182 5.84 0.75 -21.44
C ILE A 182 7.36 0.92 -21.46
N VAL A 183 7.95 1.20 -20.30
CA VAL A 183 9.41 1.36 -20.16
C VAL A 183 10.12 0.05 -20.48
N GLY A 184 9.63 -1.09 -19.97
CA GLY A 184 10.19 -2.40 -20.27
C GLY A 184 10.20 -2.72 -21.77
N ALA A 185 9.12 -2.40 -22.50
CA ALA A 185 9.06 -2.60 -23.95
C ALA A 185 9.99 -1.65 -24.72
N GLN A 186 10.17 -0.42 -24.24
CA GLN A 186 11.11 0.54 -24.85
C GLN A 186 12.58 0.07 -24.75
N HIS A 187 12.94 -0.53 -23.62
CA HIS A 187 14.30 -1.03 -23.37
C HIS A 187 14.56 -2.41 -23.97
N ASN A 188 13.53 -3.20 -24.21
CA ASN A 188 13.61 -4.51 -24.82
C ASN A 188 12.64 -4.63 -26.00
N PRO A 189 13.07 -4.24 -27.23
CA PRO A 189 12.22 -4.28 -28.42
C PRO A 189 11.68 -5.67 -28.77
N ASN A 190 12.33 -6.72 -28.28
CA ASN A 190 11.90 -8.12 -28.48
C ASN A 190 10.87 -8.59 -27.45
N LEU A 191 10.53 -7.76 -26.46
CA LEU A 191 9.52 -8.09 -25.46
C LEU A 191 8.11 -7.87 -26.04
N ALA A 192 7.55 -8.91 -26.60
CA ALA A 192 6.17 -8.91 -27.09
C ALA A 192 5.20 -9.10 -25.92
N ILE A 193 4.61 -8.02 -25.42
CA ILE A 193 3.62 -8.09 -24.34
C ILE A 193 2.29 -8.60 -24.89
N PRO A 194 1.74 -9.72 -24.38
CA PRO A 194 0.44 -10.21 -24.81
C PRO A 194 -0.69 -9.19 -24.53
N ASN A 195 -1.52 -8.94 -25.55
CA ASN A 195 -2.63 -7.98 -25.40
C ASN A 195 -3.57 -8.29 -24.25
N THR A 196 -3.84 -9.56 -23.98
CA THR A 196 -4.67 -9.99 -22.84
C THR A 196 -4.05 -9.63 -21.51
N PHE A 197 -2.73 -9.83 -21.36
CA PHE A 197 -2.01 -9.44 -20.15
C PHE A 197 -2.03 -7.92 -19.99
N TRP A 198 -1.69 -7.17 -21.06
CA TRP A 198 -1.70 -5.71 -21.05
C TRP A 198 -3.06 -5.14 -20.62
N LYS A 199 -4.14 -5.61 -21.27
CA LYS A 199 -5.50 -5.16 -20.97
C LYS A 199 -5.86 -5.43 -19.50
N ARG A 200 -5.68 -6.68 -19.05
CA ARG A 200 -6.01 -7.09 -17.68
C ARG A 200 -5.21 -6.31 -16.65
N SER A 201 -3.91 -6.17 -16.85
CA SER A 201 -3.01 -5.40 -15.97
C SER A 201 -3.46 -3.95 -15.89
N SER A 202 -3.72 -3.30 -17.02
CA SER A 202 -4.13 -1.90 -17.05
C SER A 202 -5.49 -1.69 -16.34
N GLU A 203 -6.45 -2.60 -16.51
CA GLU A 203 -7.75 -2.57 -15.83
C GLU A 203 -7.60 -2.75 -14.31
N LEU A 204 -6.74 -3.68 -13.86
CA LEU A 204 -6.46 -3.89 -12.43
C LEU A 204 -5.78 -2.67 -11.82
N ALA A 205 -4.79 -2.09 -12.49
CA ALA A 205 -4.12 -0.88 -12.01
C ALA A 205 -5.14 0.27 -11.82
N LEU A 206 -6.02 0.49 -12.79
CA LEU A 206 -7.05 1.52 -12.71
C LEU A 206 -8.06 1.26 -11.59
N LEU A 207 -8.51 0.00 -11.43
CA LEU A 207 -9.42 -0.40 -10.38
C LEU A 207 -8.85 -0.07 -8.99
N HIS A 208 -7.64 -0.53 -8.71
CA HIS A 208 -7.02 -0.32 -7.41
C HIS A 208 -6.59 1.13 -7.18
N ALA A 209 -6.13 1.85 -8.21
CA ALA A 209 -5.86 3.28 -8.12
C ALA A 209 -7.15 4.08 -7.79
N THR A 210 -8.28 3.71 -8.37
CA THR A 210 -9.59 4.32 -8.06
C THR A 210 -9.99 4.06 -6.60
N TRP A 211 -9.70 2.88 -6.06
CA TRP A 211 -9.93 2.58 -4.65
C TRP A 211 -9.05 3.43 -3.72
N ILE A 212 -7.77 3.65 -4.08
CA ILE A 212 -6.90 4.57 -3.32
C ILE A 212 -7.53 5.97 -3.28
N VAL A 213 -8.05 6.48 -4.40
CA VAL A 213 -8.74 7.78 -4.41
C VAL A 213 -9.97 7.80 -3.52
N ARG A 214 -10.77 6.73 -3.51
CA ARG A 214 -11.92 6.62 -2.58
C ARG A 214 -11.49 6.64 -1.13
N MET A 215 -10.40 5.95 -0.79
CA MET A 215 -9.85 5.99 0.56
C MET A 215 -9.35 7.39 0.93
N ILE A 216 -8.71 8.10 -0.01
CA ILE A 216 -8.31 9.52 0.16
C ILE A 216 -9.53 10.39 0.45
N ASP A 217 -10.60 10.27 -0.34
CA ASP A 217 -11.83 11.05 -0.14
C ASP A 217 -12.39 10.82 1.27
N MET A 218 -12.49 9.57 1.73
CA MET A 218 -12.99 9.23 3.06
C MET A 218 -12.10 9.76 4.19
N VAL A 219 -10.79 9.67 4.05
CA VAL A 219 -9.83 10.16 5.05
C VAL A 219 -9.90 11.68 5.17
N VAL A 220 -10.01 12.37 4.03
CA VAL A 220 -10.15 13.84 3.98
C VAL A 220 -11.50 14.27 4.57
N GLU A 221 -12.60 13.62 4.19
CA GLU A 221 -13.95 13.90 4.72
C GLU A 221 -14.02 13.74 6.24
N LYS A 222 -13.36 12.71 6.76
CA LYS A 222 -13.35 12.39 8.20
C LYS A 222 -12.22 13.06 8.97
N GLU A 223 -11.44 13.92 8.33
CA GLU A 223 -10.34 14.67 8.95
C GLU A 223 -9.37 13.76 9.73
N VAL A 224 -9.10 12.55 9.22
CA VAL A 224 -8.18 11.62 9.89
C VAL A 224 -6.74 12.09 9.68
N PRO A 225 -5.98 12.38 10.77
CA PRO A 225 -4.59 12.81 10.63
C PRO A 225 -3.71 11.62 10.23
N LEU A 226 -3.13 11.69 9.05
CA LEU A 226 -2.18 10.71 8.55
C LEU A 226 -0.76 11.29 8.55
N ALA A 227 0.15 10.66 9.28
CA ALA A 227 1.55 11.11 9.38
C ALA A 227 2.53 10.21 8.62
N ASP A 228 2.14 8.96 8.30
CA ASP A 228 3.03 8.01 7.62
C ASP A 228 3.21 8.41 6.14
N PRO A 229 4.46 8.64 5.67
CA PRO A 229 4.75 9.00 4.28
C PRO A 229 4.23 7.99 3.25
N PHE A 230 3.97 6.75 3.65
CA PHE A 230 3.41 5.72 2.78
C PHE A 230 2.08 6.14 2.13
N PHE A 231 1.23 6.87 2.84
CA PHE A 231 -0.02 7.37 2.27
C PHE A 231 0.22 8.34 1.11
N GLY A 232 1.24 9.20 1.24
CA GLY A 232 1.68 10.05 0.14
C GLY A 232 2.21 9.23 -1.04
N TYR A 233 2.98 8.17 -0.78
CA TYR A 233 3.44 7.24 -1.82
C TYR A 233 2.28 6.58 -2.56
N ALA A 234 1.31 6.04 -1.84
CA ALA A 234 0.13 5.42 -2.44
C ALA A 234 -0.67 6.41 -3.30
N ALA A 235 -0.84 7.64 -2.83
CA ALA A 235 -1.49 8.71 -3.60
C ALA A 235 -0.71 9.07 -4.86
N ALA A 236 0.63 9.12 -4.81
CA ALA A 236 1.47 9.39 -5.98
C ALA A 236 1.36 8.27 -7.03
N ILE A 237 1.38 7.02 -6.59
CA ILE A 237 1.20 5.84 -7.48
C ILE A 237 -0.17 5.92 -8.16
N ALA A 238 -1.24 6.16 -7.42
CA ALA A 238 -2.58 6.32 -7.99
C ALA A 238 -2.65 7.49 -8.96
N ALA A 239 -2.02 8.62 -8.64
CA ALA A 239 -1.95 9.79 -9.52
C ALA A 239 -1.31 9.44 -10.87
N THR A 240 -0.21 8.69 -10.89
CA THR A 240 0.48 8.32 -12.15
C THR A 240 -0.36 7.36 -13.02
N VAL A 241 -1.15 6.47 -12.42
CA VAL A 241 -2.10 5.64 -13.16
C VAL A 241 -3.21 6.52 -13.76
N HIS A 242 -3.81 7.41 -12.97
CA HIS A 242 -4.84 8.31 -13.48
C HIS A 242 -4.30 9.26 -14.56
N LEU A 243 -3.04 9.74 -14.42
CA LEU A 243 -2.38 10.55 -15.45
C LEU A 243 -2.30 9.80 -16.79
N TYR A 244 -1.96 8.51 -16.78
CA TYR A 244 -1.98 7.69 -17.98
C TYR A 244 -3.38 7.70 -18.66
N TYR A 245 -4.45 7.55 -17.86
CA TYR A 245 -5.81 7.53 -18.37
C TYR A 245 -6.39 8.93 -18.70
N CYS A 246 -5.74 10.02 -18.31
CA CYS A 246 -6.09 11.37 -18.77
C CYS A 246 -5.93 11.52 -20.28
N CYS A 247 -5.11 10.68 -20.93
CA CYS A 247 -4.92 10.63 -22.37
C CYS A 247 -5.88 9.66 -23.07
N SER A 248 -6.83 9.04 -22.35
CA SER A 248 -7.78 8.08 -22.92
C SER A 248 -8.67 8.70 -24.00
N ALA A 249 -8.94 7.94 -25.06
CA ALA A 249 -9.91 8.30 -26.08
C ALA A 249 -11.36 8.32 -25.58
N ALA A 250 -11.67 7.56 -24.50
CA ALA A 250 -13.01 7.50 -23.92
C ALA A 250 -13.29 8.74 -23.05
N PRO A 251 -14.23 9.65 -23.41
CA PRO A 251 -14.40 10.95 -22.75
C PRO A 251 -14.77 10.83 -21.27
N ARG A 252 -15.60 9.85 -20.91
CA ARG A 252 -16.01 9.61 -19.52
C ARG A 252 -14.83 9.18 -18.66
N LEU A 253 -14.00 8.26 -19.16
CA LEU A 253 -12.83 7.77 -18.47
C LEU A 253 -11.78 8.89 -18.30
N LYS A 254 -11.53 9.65 -19.36
CA LYS A 254 -10.66 10.82 -19.34
C LYS A 254 -11.11 11.83 -18.28
N HIS A 255 -12.39 12.21 -18.27
CA HIS A 255 -12.91 13.18 -17.30
C HIS A 255 -12.76 12.68 -15.85
N LYS A 256 -13.15 11.41 -15.60
CA LYS A 256 -12.99 10.79 -14.27
C LYS A 256 -11.53 10.78 -13.83
N SER A 257 -10.62 10.36 -14.70
CA SER A 257 -9.18 10.28 -14.38
C SER A 257 -8.57 11.65 -14.11
N ASN A 258 -8.99 12.70 -14.81
CA ASN A 258 -8.57 14.08 -14.51
C ASN A 258 -9.01 14.51 -13.08
N THR A 259 -10.25 14.19 -12.72
CA THR A 259 -10.78 14.49 -11.37
C THR A 259 -10.00 13.73 -10.30
N ASP A 260 -9.79 12.42 -10.50
CA ASP A 260 -9.12 11.55 -9.55
C ASP A 260 -7.64 11.93 -9.40
N PHE A 261 -6.95 12.28 -10.50
CA PHE A 261 -5.60 12.85 -10.48
C PHE A 261 -5.52 14.12 -9.65
N ALA A 262 -6.47 15.05 -9.84
CA ALA A 262 -6.49 16.31 -9.08
C ALA A 262 -6.68 16.08 -7.57
N LYS A 263 -7.48 15.07 -7.18
CA LYS A 263 -7.67 14.68 -5.77
C LYS A 263 -6.36 14.14 -5.17
N CYS A 264 -5.69 13.21 -5.85
CA CYS A 264 -4.39 12.69 -5.41
C CYS A 264 -3.37 13.82 -5.25
N ARG A 265 -3.28 14.73 -6.21
CA ARG A 265 -2.36 15.88 -6.16
C ARG A 265 -2.66 16.80 -4.96
N ARG A 266 -3.93 17.06 -4.68
CA ARG A 266 -4.33 17.87 -3.51
C ARG A 266 -3.92 17.18 -2.20
N PHE A 267 -4.16 15.89 -2.10
CA PHE A 267 -3.78 15.11 -0.93
C PHE A 267 -2.26 15.08 -0.71
N LEU A 268 -1.47 14.90 -1.79
CA LEU A 268 -0.02 14.93 -1.75
C LEU A 268 0.55 16.25 -1.21
N LYS A 269 -0.09 17.39 -1.51
CA LYS A 269 0.34 18.68 -0.99
C LYS A 269 0.37 18.73 0.53
N GLY A 270 -0.50 17.96 1.21
CA GLY A 270 -0.50 17.83 2.67
C GLY A 270 0.75 17.14 3.24
N PHE A 271 1.47 16.36 2.42
CA PHE A 271 2.68 15.64 2.85
C PHE A 271 4.00 16.35 2.50
N ILE A 272 3.96 17.44 1.74
CA ILE A 272 5.17 18.14 1.28
C ILE A 272 6.02 18.63 2.46
N SER A 273 5.37 19.14 3.50
CA SER A 273 6.05 19.66 4.70
C SER A 273 6.69 18.54 5.54
N SER A 274 6.23 17.31 5.43
CA SER A 274 6.66 16.18 6.25
C SER A 274 7.59 15.21 5.52
N SER A 275 7.69 15.29 4.18
CA SER A 275 8.49 14.35 3.38
C SER A 275 9.06 15.01 2.12
N ALA A 276 10.39 15.14 2.07
CA ALA A 276 11.09 15.62 0.87
C ALA A 276 10.82 14.74 -0.37
N ALA A 277 10.63 13.44 -0.19
CA ALA A 277 10.28 12.52 -1.28
C ALA A 277 8.90 12.84 -1.88
N CYS A 278 7.90 13.15 -1.04
CA CYS A 278 6.57 13.57 -1.51
C CYS A 278 6.65 14.94 -2.22
N GLY A 279 7.50 15.86 -1.73
CA GLY A 279 7.78 17.11 -2.40
C GLY A 279 8.34 16.92 -3.81
N ALA A 280 9.33 16.05 -3.97
CA ALA A 280 9.91 15.71 -5.28
C ALA A 280 8.88 15.10 -6.25
N LEU A 281 7.98 14.25 -5.76
CA LEU A 281 6.90 13.65 -6.57
C LEU A 281 5.91 14.70 -7.09
N VAL A 282 5.55 15.67 -6.26
CA VAL A 282 4.62 16.75 -6.66
C VAL A 282 5.29 17.72 -7.65
N SER A 283 6.60 17.97 -7.50
CA SER A 283 7.40 18.85 -8.36
C SER A 283 7.89 18.16 -9.65
N SER A 284 7.57 16.87 -9.82
CA SER A 284 7.98 16.11 -10.99
C SER A 284 7.43 16.75 -12.29
N PRO A 285 8.22 16.76 -13.39
CA PRO A 285 7.78 17.25 -14.69
C PRO A 285 6.48 16.62 -15.18
N LEU A 286 6.20 15.38 -14.80
CA LEU A 286 4.94 14.68 -15.11
C LEU A 286 3.70 15.35 -14.49
N CYS A 287 3.84 15.93 -13.30
CA CYS A 287 2.75 16.68 -12.66
C CYS A 287 2.61 18.09 -13.26
N LEU A 288 3.71 18.72 -13.70
CA LEU A 288 3.74 20.08 -14.26
C LEU A 288 3.25 20.14 -15.71
N THR A 289 3.49 19.10 -16.52
CA THR A 289 3.01 19.05 -17.92
C THR A 289 1.49 19.01 -18.01
N HIS A 290 0.82 18.41 -17.02
CA HIS A 290 -0.64 18.38 -16.99
C HIS A 290 -1.28 19.75 -16.75
N GLU A 291 -0.64 20.63 -15.99
CA GLU A 291 -1.11 22.02 -15.80
C GLU A 291 -1.06 22.81 -17.10
N ARG A 292 -0.02 22.62 -17.91
CA ARG A 292 0.11 23.30 -19.22
C ARG A 292 -0.93 22.82 -20.23
N LEU A 293 -1.26 21.52 -20.23
CA LEU A 293 -2.30 20.98 -21.10
C LEU A 293 -3.71 21.40 -20.68
N GLY A 294 -3.98 21.51 -19.37
CA GLY A 294 -5.27 21.95 -18.84
C GLY A 294 -5.54 23.46 -19.04
N SER A 295 -4.51 24.29 -19.03
CA SER A 295 -4.64 25.74 -19.27
C SER A 295 -4.86 26.08 -20.73
N GLN A 296 -4.33 25.28 -21.68
CA GLN A 296 -4.55 25.50 -23.12
C GLN A 296 -5.96 25.18 -23.61
N THR A 297 -6.66 24.30 -22.92
CA THR A 297 -8.06 23.95 -23.29
C THR A 297 -9.08 24.98 -22.81
N ASN A 298 -8.75 25.84 -21.86
CA ASN A 298 -9.63 26.91 -21.36
C ASN A 298 -9.51 28.21 -22.15
N THR A 299 -8.38 28.44 -22.84
CA THR A 299 -8.16 29.67 -23.65
C THR A 299 -8.72 29.56 -25.07
N SER A 300 -9.14 28.40 -25.53
CA SER A 300 -9.75 28.20 -26.85
C SER A 300 -11.27 28.21 -26.84
N ARG A 301 -11.92 28.58 -25.73
CA ARG A 301 -13.39 28.69 -25.56
C ARG A 301 -13.86 30.10 -25.18
N SER A 302 -13.04 31.12 -25.37
CA SER A 302 -13.44 32.53 -25.25
C SER A 302 -13.49 33.21 -26.61
#